data_1bacabb92ef1185eb4c5fa26299989e0
#
_entry.id   1bacabb92ef1185eb4c5fa26299989e0
#
_cell.length_a   1.000
_cell.length_b   1.000
_cell.length_c   1.000
_cell.angle_alpha   90.00
_cell.angle_beta   90.00
_cell.angle_gamma   90.00
#
_symmetry.space_group_name_H-M   'P 1'
#
loop_
_entity.id
_entity.type
_entity.pdbx_description
1 polymer ?
#
loop_
_entity_poly.entity_id
_entity_poly.type
_entity_poly.pdbx_seq_one_letter_code
_entity_poly.pdbx_strand_id
1 'polypeptide(L)'
;CVMYKAVLHDHLDGGLRAATAKELAIKDNYSPLLNVDDIESFFNRESSESLEDYLEAFVHTTALMNSYENLERIAFEAAEDMHNEGITHYESRYAPLYSVNNSLTPKDVIDAINSGFKQAEDLYGIQSGLILCGMRNDTNNVKQVTEIAVNYKEKIIGFDIAGPELNYLPSLFSDEFKKLVENNVNLTIHAGEGDGVNSIQEALDNGAKRIGHGVRIIEDIDLETGLFGPTATHIFENNIPLEICISSNIHTNMYSDYKDHPIKDLIDLNFPVTIN
;
A
#
# COMPACT_ATOMS: atom_id res chain seq x y z
N CYS A 1 -25.58 -13.42 9.94
CA CYS A 1 -24.33 -13.70 9.24
C CYS A 1 -23.43 -12.50 9.46
N VAL A 2 -22.30 -12.66 10.12
CA VAL A 2 -21.29 -11.58 10.23
C VAL A 2 -20.58 -11.58 8.89
N MET A 3 -20.68 -10.46 8.16
CA MET A 3 -19.94 -10.27 6.92
C MET A 3 -18.52 -9.80 7.31
N TYR A 4 -17.52 -10.59 7.00
CA TYR A 4 -16.13 -10.17 7.16
C TYR A 4 -15.77 -9.27 5.98
N LYS A 5 -15.27 -8.06 6.28
CA LYS A 5 -14.76 -7.14 5.29
C LYS A 5 -13.27 -6.94 5.52
N ALA A 6 -12.48 -6.94 4.47
CA ALA A 6 -11.04 -6.73 4.54
C ALA A 6 -10.62 -5.59 3.60
N VAL A 7 -9.67 -4.78 4.06
CA VAL A 7 -8.85 -3.89 3.23
C VAL A 7 -7.43 -4.42 3.28
N LEU A 8 -6.88 -4.77 2.13
CA LEU A 8 -5.56 -5.40 2.00
C LEU A 8 -4.52 -4.48 1.35
N HIS A 9 -4.96 -3.33 0.82
CA HIS A 9 -4.11 -2.36 0.16
C HIS A 9 -4.43 -0.95 0.64
N ASP A 10 -3.66 -0.50 1.60
CA ASP A 10 -3.69 0.85 2.12
C ASP A 10 -2.26 1.31 2.42
N HIS A 11 -1.96 2.58 2.22
CA HIS A 11 -0.69 3.22 2.56
C HIS A 11 -0.88 4.08 3.81
N LEU A 12 -0.24 3.70 4.90
CA LEU A 12 -0.42 4.35 6.20
C LEU A 12 -0.12 5.86 6.17
N ASP A 13 0.85 6.26 5.37
CA ASP A 13 1.22 7.65 5.15
C ASP A 13 0.22 8.43 4.26
N GLY A 14 -0.68 7.75 3.57
CA GLY A 14 -1.75 8.36 2.80
C GLY A 14 -3.03 8.62 3.59
N GLY A 15 -3.20 7.96 4.72
CA GLY A 15 -4.45 7.94 5.49
C GLY A 15 -4.49 8.86 6.72
N LEU A 16 -3.57 9.83 6.88
CA LEU A 16 -3.61 10.75 8.02
C LEU A 16 -4.88 11.59 7.99
N ARG A 17 -5.59 11.64 9.11
CA ARG A 17 -6.68 12.59 9.30
C ARG A 17 -6.17 14.03 9.19
N ALA A 18 -6.86 14.88 8.45
CA ALA A 18 -6.49 16.29 8.29
C ALA A 18 -6.35 17.02 9.65
N ALA A 19 -7.26 16.75 10.60
CA ALA A 19 -7.18 17.30 11.95
C ALA A 19 -5.90 16.89 12.68
N THR A 20 -5.54 15.61 12.61
CA THR A 20 -4.31 15.07 13.21
C THR A 20 -3.08 15.66 12.55
N ALA A 21 -3.04 15.77 11.23
CA ALA A 21 -1.94 16.40 10.52
C ALA A 21 -1.74 17.86 10.99
N LYS A 22 -2.82 18.62 11.21
CA LYS A 22 -2.75 20.00 11.73
C LYS A 22 -2.22 20.04 13.15
N GLU A 23 -2.71 19.18 14.04
CA GLU A 23 -2.24 19.11 15.42
C GLU A 23 -0.75 18.75 15.52
N LEU A 24 -0.31 17.76 14.74
CA LEU A 24 1.09 17.32 14.70
C LEU A 24 1.99 18.40 14.08
N ALA A 25 1.54 19.09 13.03
CA ALA A 25 2.28 20.21 12.45
C ALA A 25 2.50 21.33 13.46
N ILE A 26 1.51 21.66 14.28
CA ILE A 26 1.63 22.64 15.37
C ILE A 26 2.61 22.13 16.44
N LYS A 27 2.43 20.89 16.91
CA LYS A 27 3.27 20.26 17.93
C LYS A 27 4.74 20.27 17.51
N ASP A 28 5.03 19.90 16.25
CA ASP A 28 6.38 19.72 15.74
C ASP A 28 6.94 20.99 15.08
N ASN A 29 6.16 22.10 15.10
CA ASN A 29 6.49 23.36 14.42
C ASN A 29 6.84 23.17 12.92
N TYR A 30 6.06 22.32 12.24
CA TYR A 30 6.27 21.99 10.84
C TYR A 30 5.70 23.09 9.94
N SER A 31 6.55 24.03 9.56
CA SER A 31 6.18 25.27 8.86
C SER A 31 5.38 25.09 7.57
N PRO A 32 5.57 24.05 6.73
CA PRO A 32 4.79 23.90 5.50
C PRO A 32 3.28 23.81 5.72
N LEU A 33 2.83 23.27 6.86
CA LEU A 33 1.41 23.09 7.15
C LEU A 33 0.84 24.13 8.14
N LEU A 34 1.69 24.92 8.81
CA LEU A 34 1.21 25.90 9.80
C LEU A 34 0.34 27.01 9.21
N ASN A 35 0.57 27.39 7.95
CA ASN A 35 -0.13 28.47 7.26
C ASN A 35 -1.17 27.98 6.26
N VAL A 36 -1.51 26.70 6.29
CA VAL A 36 -2.58 26.13 5.46
C VAL A 36 -3.91 26.34 6.16
N ASP A 37 -4.77 27.20 5.62
CA ASP A 37 -6.07 27.52 6.22
C ASP A 37 -7.02 26.31 6.18
N ASP A 38 -7.07 25.63 5.05
CA ASP A 38 -7.89 24.43 4.82
C ASP A 38 -7.00 23.22 4.54
N ILE A 39 -6.63 22.54 5.60
CA ILE A 39 -5.73 21.39 5.52
C ILE A 39 -6.43 20.16 4.92
N GLU A 40 -7.76 20.09 5.03
CA GLU A 40 -8.55 19.02 4.44
C GLU A 40 -8.52 19.12 2.90
N SER A 41 -8.79 20.29 2.36
CA SER A 41 -8.65 20.53 0.91
C SER A 41 -7.20 20.40 0.44
N PHE A 42 -6.21 20.70 1.29
CA PHE A 42 -4.81 20.54 0.96
C PHE A 42 -4.41 19.07 0.71
N PHE A 43 -4.94 18.14 1.53
CA PHE A 43 -4.69 16.71 1.35
C PHE A 43 -5.70 16.03 0.41
N ASN A 44 -6.92 16.55 0.30
CA ASN A 44 -7.98 16.03 -0.55
C ASN A 44 -7.79 16.53 -2.00
N ARG A 45 -6.72 16.09 -2.64
CA ARG A 45 -6.40 16.45 -4.03
C ARG A 45 -7.24 15.61 -4.99
N GLU A 46 -8.54 15.92 -5.10
CA GLU A 46 -9.45 15.28 -6.07
C GLU A 46 -9.03 15.52 -7.55
N SER A 47 -8.06 16.41 -7.77
CA SER A 47 -7.55 16.76 -9.10
C SER A 47 -6.04 17.00 -9.07
N SER A 48 -5.24 15.97 -8.73
CA SER A 48 -3.82 16.03 -9.03
C SER A 48 -3.63 16.03 -10.55
N GLU A 49 -2.86 16.99 -11.07
CA GLU A 49 -2.58 17.07 -12.50
C GLU A 49 -1.57 16.00 -12.96
N SER A 50 -0.84 15.39 -12.01
CA SER A 50 0.18 14.38 -12.26
C SER A 50 0.38 13.46 -11.05
N LEU A 51 1.05 12.32 -11.25
CA LEU A 51 1.50 11.44 -10.18
C LEU A 51 2.46 12.16 -9.22
N GLU A 52 3.31 13.05 -9.74
CA GLU A 52 4.24 13.86 -8.94
C GLU A 52 3.49 14.77 -7.97
N ASP A 53 2.43 15.45 -8.42
CA ASP A 53 1.58 16.28 -7.56
C ASP A 53 0.87 15.45 -6.48
N TYR A 54 0.42 14.25 -6.84
CA TYR A 54 -0.18 13.32 -5.89
C TYR A 54 0.83 12.89 -4.82
N LEU A 55 2.06 12.57 -5.22
CA LEU A 55 3.13 12.15 -4.32
C LEU A 55 3.67 13.29 -3.43
N GLU A 56 3.51 14.56 -3.82
CA GLU A 56 3.94 15.70 -3.00
C GLU A 56 3.22 15.74 -1.63
N ALA A 57 1.96 15.33 -1.57
CA ALA A 57 1.23 15.25 -0.30
C ALA A 57 1.88 14.29 0.70
N PHE A 58 2.44 13.17 0.22
CA PHE A 58 3.13 12.18 1.06
C PHE A 58 4.40 12.72 1.72
N VAL A 59 5.07 13.72 1.13
CA VAL A 59 6.22 14.37 1.75
C VAL A 59 5.82 15.04 3.06
N HIS A 60 4.63 15.63 3.12
CA HIS A 60 4.15 16.32 4.32
C HIS A 60 3.65 15.33 5.38
N THR A 61 2.95 14.28 4.97
CA THR A 61 2.48 13.26 5.91
C THR A 61 3.63 12.48 6.52
N THR A 62 4.59 12.04 5.72
CA THR A 62 5.79 11.34 6.22
C THR A 62 6.65 12.22 7.12
N ALA A 63 6.74 13.54 6.86
CA ALA A 63 7.44 14.47 7.74
C ALA A 63 6.84 14.56 9.15
N LEU A 64 5.53 14.30 9.31
CA LEU A 64 4.84 14.24 10.59
C LEU A 64 4.97 12.87 11.29
N MET A 65 5.36 11.83 10.56
CA MET A 65 5.58 10.47 11.07
C MET A 65 7.00 10.31 11.64
N ASN A 66 7.45 11.24 12.47
CA ASN A 66 8.82 11.47 12.88
C ASN A 66 9.16 11.06 14.33
N SER A 67 8.17 10.60 15.08
CA SER A 67 8.31 10.14 16.47
C SER A 67 7.50 8.87 16.72
N TYR A 68 7.85 8.14 17.78
CA TYR A 68 7.13 6.93 18.19
C TYR A 68 5.64 7.24 18.45
N GLU A 69 5.37 8.31 19.17
CA GLU A 69 4.02 8.72 19.56
C GLU A 69 3.18 9.13 18.34
N ASN A 70 3.79 9.81 17.37
CA ASN A 70 3.08 10.20 16.15
C ASN A 70 2.73 8.97 15.30
N LEU A 71 3.67 8.04 15.13
CA LEU A 71 3.45 6.78 14.39
C LEU A 71 2.39 5.91 15.06
N GLU A 72 2.46 5.75 16.39
CA GLU A 72 1.49 4.98 17.16
C GLU A 72 0.08 5.58 17.02
N ARG A 73 -0.06 6.90 17.16
CA ARG A 73 -1.34 7.61 17.01
C ARG A 73 -1.91 7.44 15.61
N ILE A 74 -1.09 7.65 14.58
CA ILE A 74 -1.53 7.56 13.18
C ILE A 74 -1.99 6.13 12.85
N ALA A 75 -1.26 5.13 13.28
CA ALA A 75 -1.64 3.74 13.09
C ALA A 75 -2.94 3.38 13.82
N PHE A 76 -3.11 3.86 15.06
CA PHE A 76 -4.36 3.68 15.80
C PHE A 76 -5.54 4.33 15.07
N GLU A 77 -5.40 5.59 14.68
CA GLU A 77 -6.47 6.35 14.00
C GLU A 77 -6.83 5.73 12.64
N ALA A 78 -5.85 5.23 11.88
CA ALA A 78 -6.11 4.53 10.62
C ALA A 78 -6.95 3.26 10.84
N ALA A 79 -6.59 2.45 11.83
CA ALA A 79 -7.36 1.24 12.16
C ALA A 79 -8.75 1.58 12.73
N GLU A 80 -8.89 2.65 13.50
CA GLU A 80 -10.17 3.16 14.00
C GLU A 80 -11.09 3.60 12.84
N ASP A 81 -10.56 4.31 11.85
CA ASP A 81 -11.31 4.72 10.68
C ASP A 81 -11.80 3.51 9.88
N MET A 82 -10.94 2.52 9.67
CA MET A 82 -11.33 1.26 9.03
C MET A 82 -12.43 0.53 9.82
N HIS A 83 -12.32 0.48 11.16
CA HIS A 83 -13.38 -0.09 11.99
C HIS A 83 -14.71 0.65 11.79
N ASN A 84 -14.70 1.99 11.76
CA ASN A 84 -15.89 2.81 11.55
C ASN A 84 -16.54 2.57 10.20
N GLU A 85 -15.78 2.19 9.16
CA GLU A 85 -16.27 1.74 7.85
C GLU A 85 -16.76 0.28 7.86
N GLY A 86 -16.69 -0.38 9.01
CA GLY A 86 -17.12 -1.77 9.19
C GLY A 86 -16.12 -2.81 8.67
N ILE A 87 -14.87 -2.43 8.51
CA ILE A 87 -13.77 -3.35 8.18
C ILE A 87 -13.40 -4.15 9.43
N THR A 88 -13.15 -5.44 9.25
CA THR A 88 -12.78 -6.36 10.34
C THR A 88 -11.34 -6.84 10.24
N HIS A 89 -10.75 -6.74 9.05
CA HIS A 89 -9.35 -7.07 8.78
C HIS A 89 -8.72 -5.98 7.92
N TYR A 90 -7.62 -5.41 8.41
CA TYR A 90 -6.94 -4.26 7.82
C TYR A 90 -5.44 -4.52 7.68
N GLU A 91 -4.92 -4.37 6.48
CA GLU A 91 -3.50 -4.44 6.19
C GLU A 91 -3.04 -3.12 5.60
N SER A 92 -2.11 -2.46 6.27
CA SER A 92 -1.52 -1.22 5.79
C SER A 92 -0.03 -1.37 5.56
N ARG A 93 0.47 -0.72 4.52
CA ARG A 93 1.89 -0.71 4.17
C ARG A 93 2.52 0.63 4.48
N TYR A 94 3.80 0.56 4.86
CA TYR A 94 4.59 1.74 5.15
C TYR A 94 6.07 1.53 4.79
N ALA A 95 6.68 2.59 4.24
CA ALA A 95 8.11 2.65 3.96
C ALA A 95 8.88 3.12 5.21
N PRO A 96 9.45 2.22 6.04
CA PRO A 96 9.91 2.55 7.37
C PRO A 96 11.09 3.52 7.39
N LEU A 97 11.89 3.55 6.32
CA LEU A 97 13.06 4.43 6.24
C LEU A 97 12.71 5.91 6.18
N TYR A 98 11.46 6.27 5.85
CA TYR A 98 11.01 7.66 5.90
C TYR A 98 10.92 8.22 7.32
N SER A 99 10.71 7.35 8.31
CA SER A 99 10.63 7.75 9.73
C SER A 99 11.91 7.54 10.51
N VAL A 100 12.88 6.77 9.96
CA VAL A 100 14.16 6.56 10.65
C VAL A 100 14.94 7.86 10.76
N ASN A 101 15.34 8.20 11.98
CA ASN A 101 16.08 9.40 12.30
C ASN A 101 17.01 9.16 13.51
N ASN A 102 17.59 10.21 14.08
CA ASN A 102 18.50 10.09 15.23
C ASN A 102 17.82 9.51 16.50
N SER A 103 16.49 9.52 16.57
CA SER A 103 15.70 9.07 17.73
C SER A 103 14.87 7.82 17.45
N LEU A 104 14.73 7.42 16.18
CA LEU A 104 13.92 6.28 15.76
C LEU A 104 14.75 5.31 14.92
N THR A 105 14.90 4.10 15.42
CA THR A 105 15.43 2.98 14.65
C THR A 105 14.32 2.32 13.81
N PRO A 106 14.64 1.50 12.80
CA PRO A 106 13.62 0.72 12.07
C PRO A 106 12.73 -0.13 13.00
N LYS A 107 13.31 -0.64 14.10
CA LYS A 107 12.57 -1.39 15.11
C LYS A 107 11.52 -0.52 15.80
N ASP A 108 11.90 0.70 16.18
CA ASP A 108 10.99 1.62 16.87
C ASP A 108 9.81 2.02 15.96
N VAL A 109 10.07 2.21 14.66
CA VAL A 109 9.02 2.48 13.67
C VAL A 109 8.02 1.32 13.60
N ILE A 110 8.50 0.10 13.48
CA ILE A 110 7.66 -1.12 13.43
C ILE A 110 6.87 -1.28 14.73
N ASP A 111 7.54 -1.10 15.87
CA ASP A 111 6.91 -1.26 17.19
C ASP A 111 5.84 -0.19 17.44
N ALA A 112 6.07 1.05 17.03
CA ALA A 112 5.10 2.13 17.18
C ALA A 112 3.82 1.88 16.37
N ILE A 113 3.96 1.50 15.10
CA ILE A 113 2.81 1.18 14.24
C ILE A 113 2.03 -0.01 14.80
N ASN A 114 2.71 -1.09 15.17
CA ASN A 114 2.06 -2.26 15.76
C ASN A 114 1.41 -1.96 17.10
N SER A 115 1.96 -1.05 17.90
CA SER A 115 1.33 -0.58 19.14
C SER A 115 0.00 0.13 18.87
N GLY A 116 -0.05 1.02 17.87
CA GLY A 116 -1.29 1.68 17.46
C GLY A 116 -2.34 0.68 16.96
N PHE A 117 -1.95 -0.26 16.10
CA PHE A 117 -2.84 -1.33 15.63
C PHE A 117 -3.35 -2.20 16.78
N LYS A 118 -2.49 -2.55 17.73
CA LYS A 118 -2.88 -3.34 18.91
C LYS A 118 -3.88 -2.61 19.80
N GLN A 119 -3.73 -1.31 19.98
CA GLN A 119 -4.70 -0.49 20.74
C GLN A 119 -6.08 -0.51 20.05
N ALA A 120 -6.13 -0.39 18.71
CA ALA A 120 -7.39 -0.47 17.97
C ALA A 120 -8.01 -1.88 18.04
N GLU A 121 -7.19 -2.94 17.95
CA GLU A 121 -7.66 -4.32 18.14
C GLU A 121 -8.28 -4.51 19.53
N ASP A 122 -7.62 -4.04 20.59
CA ASP A 122 -8.09 -4.19 21.97
C ASP A 122 -9.40 -3.43 22.22
N LEU A 123 -9.62 -2.29 21.55
CA LEU A 123 -10.82 -1.48 21.72
C LEU A 123 -11.99 -1.92 20.82
N TYR A 124 -11.69 -2.27 19.59
CA TYR A 124 -12.69 -2.45 18.53
C TYR A 124 -12.76 -3.87 17.98
N GLY A 125 -11.74 -4.69 18.23
CA GLY A 125 -11.66 -6.05 17.69
C GLY A 125 -11.25 -6.13 16.21
N ILE A 126 -10.82 -5.02 15.60
CA ILE A 126 -10.29 -5.02 14.23
C ILE A 126 -8.90 -5.66 14.23
N GLN A 127 -8.69 -6.64 13.35
CA GLN A 127 -7.37 -7.24 13.16
C GLN A 127 -6.59 -6.42 12.15
N SER A 128 -5.43 -5.91 12.56
CA SER A 128 -4.59 -5.10 11.69
C SER A 128 -3.18 -5.66 11.58
N GLY A 129 -2.53 -5.45 10.43
CA GLY A 129 -1.17 -5.90 10.18
C GLY A 129 -0.35 -4.93 9.34
N LEU A 130 0.96 -4.87 9.64
CA LEU A 130 1.92 -4.02 8.93
C LEU A 130 2.62 -4.79 7.81
N ILE A 131 2.60 -4.24 6.60
CA ILE A 131 3.43 -4.63 5.47
C ILE A 131 4.57 -3.61 5.36
N LEU A 132 5.83 -4.07 5.33
CA LEU A 132 6.94 -3.18 5.05
C LEU A 132 7.08 -2.92 3.55
N CYS A 133 7.34 -1.66 3.20
CA CYS A 133 7.41 -1.24 1.82
C CYS A 133 8.79 -0.68 1.48
N GLY A 134 9.45 -1.26 0.45
CA GLY A 134 10.63 -0.68 -0.16
C GLY A 134 10.26 0.28 -1.29
N MET A 135 11.01 1.38 -1.45
CA MET A 135 10.77 2.34 -2.53
C MET A 135 11.60 1.99 -3.76
N ARG A 136 10.91 1.53 -4.83
CA ARG A 136 11.53 0.91 -6.01
C ARG A 136 12.39 1.84 -6.86
N ASN A 137 12.19 3.15 -6.75
CA ASN A 137 13.04 4.15 -7.40
C ASN A 137 14.42 4.33 -6.74
N ASP A 138 14.66 3.67 -5.61
CA ASP A 138 15.95 3.59 -4.94
C ASP A 138 16.25 2.12 -4.58
N THR A 139 17.10 1.47 -5.37
CA THR A 139 17.46 0.06 -5.17
C THR A 139 18.14 -0.19 -3.82
N ASN A 140 18.86 0.80 -3.29
CA ASN A 140 19.47 0.69 -1.97
C ASN A 140 18.42 0.74 -0.85
N ASN A 141 17.34 1.51 -1.04
CA ASN A 141 16.18 1.53 -0.13
C ASN A 141 15.56 0.13 -0.06
N VAL A 142 15.19 -0.46 -1.20
CA VAL A 142 14.59 -1.81 -1.25
C VAL A 142 15.50 -2.83 -0.54
N LYS A 143 16.81 -2.79 -0.81
CA LYS A 143 17.78 -3.69 -0.15
C LYS A 143 17.80 -3.51 1.37
N GLN A 144 17.82 -2.29 1.87
CA GLN A 144 17.82 -2.02 3.32
C GLN A 144 16.50 -2.48 3.96
N VAL A 145 15.35 -2.19 3.34
CA VAL A 145 14.04 -2.61 3.87
C VAL A 145 13.89 -4.12 3.83
N THR A 146 14.48 -4.81 2.84
CA THR A 146 14.55 -6.27 2.81
C THR A 146 15.28 -6.84 4.04
N GLU A 147 16.44 -6.28 4.41
CA GLU A 147 17.15 -6.70 5.63
C GLU A 147 16.31 -6.44 6.89
N ILE A 148 15.63 -5.30 6.96
CA ILE A 148 14.74 -4.97 8.07
C ILE A 148 13.59 -5.99 8.15
N ALA A 149 12.96 -6.30 7.02
CA ALA A 149 11.85 -7.25 6.96
C ALA A 149 12.25 -8.65 7.42
N VAL A 150 13.42 -9.14 6.99
CA VAL A 150 13.96 -10.44 7.44
C VAL A 150 14.23 -10.43 8.96
N ASN A 151 14.85 -9.34 9.46
CA ASN A 151 15.19 -9.24 10.88
C ASN A 151 13.97 -9.11 11.80
N TYR A 152 12.88 -8.56 11.32
CA TYR A 152 11.65 -8.30 12.10
C TYR A 152 10.43 -9.03 11.55
N LYS A 153 10.61 -10.13 10.84
CA LYS A 153 9.56 -10.90 10.17
C LYS A 153 8.40 -11.34 11.08
N GLU A 154 8.67 -11.55 12.37
CA GLU A 154 7.64 -11.92 13.36
C GLU A 154 6.74 -10.73 13.78
N LYS A 155 7.08 -9.52 13.34
CA LYS A 155 6.37 -8.28 13.65
C LYS A 155 5.63 -7.67 12.45
N ILE A 156 5.76 -8.30 11.30
CA ILE A 156 5.15 -7.85 10.05
C ILE A 156 4.39 -8.99 9.40
N ILE A 157 3.43 -8.66 8.56
CA ILE A 157 2.64 -9.67 7.86
C ILE A 157 3.09 -9.87 6.41
N GLY A 158 3.89 -8.95 5.87
CA GLY A 158 4.39 -9.05 4.51
C GLY A 158 5.37 -7.95 4.13
N PHE A 159 5.77 -8.01 2.87
CA PHE A 159 6.66 -7.04 2.22
C PHE A 159 6.11 -6.67 0.85
N ASP A 160 6.35 -5.42 0.44
CA ASP A 160 5.96 -4.86 -0.84
C ASP A 160 7.03 -3.91 -1.38
N ILE A 161 6.94 -3.54 -2.64
CA ILE A 161 7.68 -2.42 -3.24
C ILE A 161 6.68 -1.42 -3.82
N ALA A 162 6.88 -0.13 -3.54
CA ALA A 162 6.05 0.95 -4.07
C ALA A 162 6.88 2.02 -4.79
N GLY A 163 6.20 3.03 -5.30
CA GLY A 163 6.80 4.08 -6.11
C GLY A 163 6.64 3.82 -7.61
N PRO A 164 7.30 4.60 -8.49
CA PRO A 164 7.08 4.54 -9.94
C PRO A 164 7.42 3.15 -10.49
N GLU A 165 6.44 2.50 -11.12
CA GLU A 165 6.60 1.15 -11.66
C GLU A 165 7.40 1.15 -12.96
N LEU A 166 7.15 2.15 -13.82
CA LEU A 166 7.81 2.27 -15.10
C LEU A 166 9.33 2.42 -14.92
N ASN A 167 10.13 1.59 -15.59
CA ASN A 167 11.58 1.46 -15.48
C ASN A 167 12.11 0.86 -14.17
N TYR A 168 11.23 0.46 -13.24
CA TYR A 168 11.61 -0.17 -11.97
C TYR A 168 10.82 -1.48 -11.78
N LEU A 169 10.87 -2.36 -12.77
CA LEU A 169 10.13 -3.62 -12.78
C LEU A 169 10.54 -4.56 -11.64
N PRO A 170 9.67 -5.48 -11.22
CA PRO A 170 9.96 -6.42 -10.13
C PRO A 170 11.25 -7.22 -10.31
N SER A 171 11.61 -7.57 -11.54
CA SER A 171 12.84 -8.33 -11.84
C SER A 171 14.13 -7.63 -11.40
N LEU A 172 14.14 -6.31 -11.23
CA LEU A 172 15.29 -5.57 -10.70
C LEU A 172 15.62 -5.93 -9.23
N PHE A 173 14.66 -6.52 -8.51
CA PHE A 173 14.74 -6.83 -7.08
C PHE A 173 14.65 -8.34 -6.80
N SER A 174 14.97 -9.16 -7.80
CA SER A 174 14.83 -10.63 -7.71
C SER A 174 15.65 -11.25 -6.58
N ASP A 175 16.84 -10.70 -6.30
CA ASP A 175 17.67 -11.18 -5.19
C ASP A 175 17.05 -10.86 -3.81
N GLU A 176 16.46 -9.69 -3.67
CA GLU A 176 15.74 -9.24 -2.48
C GLU A 176 14.49 -10.10 -2.25
N PHE A 177 13.68 -10.32 -3.27
CA PHE A 177 12.49 -11.16 -3.18
C PHE A 177 12.85 -12.61 -2.87
N LYS A 178 13.88 -13.16 -3.51
CA LYS A 178 14.37 -14.50 -3.19
C LYS A 178 14.75 -14.62 -1.71
N LYS A 179 15.49 -13.63 -1.19
CA LYS A 179 15.87 -13.60 0.22
C LYS A 179 14.66 -13.55 1.14
N LEU A 180 13.64 -12.74 0.82
CA LEU A 180 12.41 -12.64 1.60
C LEU A 180 11.65 -13.98 1.61
N VAL A 181 11.47 -14.61 0.45
CA VAL A 181 10.81 -15.91 0.32
C VAL A 181 11.54 -17.00 1.10
N GLU A 182 12.86 -17.07 0.99
CA GLU A 182 13.70 -18.02 1.73
C GLU A 182 13.60 -17.83 3.26
N ASN A 183 13.27 -16.65 3.72
CA ASN A 183 13.04 -16.33 5.14
C ASN A 183 11.56 -16.39 5.55
N ASN A 184 10.66 -16.88 4.70
CA ASN A 184 9.21 -16.98 4.92
C ASN A 184 8.52 -15.64 5.17
N VAL A 185 8.97 -14.58 4.52
CA VAL A 185 8.25 -13.30 4.45
C VAL A 185 7.29 -13.35 3.27
N ASN A 186 6.00 -13.07 3.51
CA ASN A 186 5.01 -13.02 2.46
C ASN A 186 5.23 -11.82 1.56
N LEU A 187 5.00 -12.00 0.26
CA LEU A 187 5.11 -10.94 -0.73
C LEU A 187 3.74 -10.56 -1.28
N THR A 188 3.42 -9.27 -1.21
CA THR A 188 2.51 -8.60 -2.12
C THR A 188 3.35 -7.61 -2.91
N ILE A 189 3.15 -7.49 -4.21
CA ILE A 189 4.02 -6.65 -5.05
C ILE A 189 3.14 -5.74 -5.91
N HIS A 190 3.35 -4.42 -5.82
CA HIS A 190 2.74 -3.48 -6.76
C HIS A 190 3.19 -3.83 -8.18
N ALA A 191 2.25 -4.20 -9.02
CA ALA A 191 2.47 -4.52 -10.43
C ALA A 191 1.18 -4.35 -11.23
N GLY A 192 1.29 -3.91 -12.49
CA GLY A 192 0.13 -3.70 -13.33
C GLY A 192 -0.70 -2.48 -12.95
N GLU A 193 -0.05 -1.45 -12.42
CA GLU A 193 -0.55 -0.09 -12.27
C GLU A 193 0.08 0.81 -13.32
N GLY A 194 1.33 1.21 -13.14
CA GLY A 194 2.06 2.07 -14.08
C GLY A 194 2.65 1.33 -15.28
N ASP A 195 2.80 0.00 -15.21
CA ASP A 195 3.25 -0.86 -16.31
C ASP A 195 2.24 -1.99 -16.56
N GLY A 196 2.44 -2.74 -17.64
CA GLY A 196 1.49 -3.73 -18.14
C GLY A 196 1.60 -5.12 -17.53
N VAL A 197 1.03 -6.08 -18.26
CA VAL A 197 0.98 -7.50 -17.86
C VAL A 197 2.36 -8.10 -17.58
N ASN A 198 3.41 -7.63 -18.25
CA ASN A 198 4.77 -8.12 -18.01
C ASN A 198 5.23 -7.86 -16.57
N SER A 199 4.92 -6.70 -16.01
CA SER A 199 5.24 -6.38 -14.61
C SER A 199 4.51 -7.33 -13.64
N ILE A 200 3.25 -7.65 -13.94
CA ILE A 200 2.48 -8.63 -13.14
C ILE A 200 3.15 -10.01 -13.21
N GLN A 201 3.54 -10.45 -14.41
CA GLN A 201 4.22 -11.73 -14.58
C GLN A 201 5.55 -11.77 -13.81
N GLU A 202 6.35 -10.70 -13.88
CA GLU A 202 7.60 -10.62 -13.13
C GLU A 202 7.36 -10.66 -11.60
N ALA A 203 6.30 -10.03 -11.10
CA ALA A 203 5.94 -10.12 -9.67
C ALA A 203 5.61 -11.57 -9.26
N LEU A 204 4.85 -12.28 -10.10
CA LEU A 204 4.52 -13.70 -9.89
C LEU A 204 5.76 -14.59 -9.91
N ASP A 205 6.65 -14.39 -10.88
CA ASP A 205 7.90 -15.14 -11.04
C ASP A 205 8.85 -14.94 -9.82
N ASN A 206 8.74 -13.80 -9.17
CA ASN A 206 9.47 -13.46 -7.95
C ASN A 206 8.77 -13.90 -6.65
N GLY A 207 7.66 -14.61 -6.75
CA GLY A 207 7.02 -15.27 -5.60
C GLY A 207 5.92 -14.46 -4.92
N ALA A 208 5.39 -13.43 -5.57
CA ALA A 208 4.24 -12.69 -5.06
C ALA A 208 3.05 -13.63 -4.79
N LYS A 209 2.45 -13.50 -3.62
CA LYS A 209 1.24 -14.23 -3.21
C LYS A 209 -0.03 -13.45 -3.48
N ARG A 210 0.12 -12.13 -3.64
CA ARG A 210 -0.92 -11.18 -4.04
C ARG A 210 -0.26 -10.14 -4.93
N ILE A 211 -1.06 -9.48 -5.74
CA ILE A 211 -0.60 -8.39 -6.62
C ILE A 211 -1.24 -7.09 -6.15
N GLY A 212 -0.43 -6.12 -5.76
CA GLY A 212 -0.89 -4.76 -5.53
C GLY A 212 -1.36 -4.15 -6.85
N HIS A 213 -2.56 -3.62 -6.89
CA HIS A 213 -3.32 -3.24 -8.07
C HIS A 213 -3.61 -4.41 -9.00
N GLY A 214 -2.72 -4.74 -9.92
CA GLY A 214 -2.91 -5.81 -10.90
C GLY A 214 -4.02 -5.52 -11.93
N VAL A 215 -4.53 -4.30 -11.98
CA VAL A 215 -5.71 -3.93 -12.79
C VAL A 215 -5.47 -4.12 -14.28
N ARG A 216 -4.22 -3.96 -14.74
CA ARG A 216 -3.84 -4.13 -16.15
C ARG A 216 -3.81 -5.60 -16.61
N ILE A 217 -4.13 -6.54 -15.72
CA ILE A 217 -4.36 -7.94 -16.13
C ILE A 217 -5.49 -8.05 -17.17
N ILE A 218 -6.39 -7.08 -17.21
CA ILE A 218 -7.45 -7.00 -18.22
C ILE A 218 -6.89 -6.99 -19.66
N GLU A 219 -5.65 -6.55 -19.85
CA GLU A 219 -4.96 -6.53 -21.15
C GLU A 219 -4.55 -7.94 -21.64
N ASP A 220 -4.53 -8.93 -20.73
CA ASP A 220 -4.26 -10.35 -21.03
C ASP A 220 -5.56 -11.18 -21.12
N ILE A 221 -6.70 -10.51 -21.28
CA ILE A 221 -8.02 -11.12 -21.36
C ILE A 221 -8.72 -10.66 -22.63
N ASP A 222 -9.15 -11.60 -23.45
CA ASP A 222 -10.04 -11.32 -24.58
C ASP A 222 -11.50 -11.29 -24.05
N LEU A 223 -12.04 -10.09 -23.89
CA LEU A 223 -13.41 -9.89 -23.37
C LEU A 223 -14.50 -10.35 -24.33
N GLU A 224 -14.23 -10.47 -25.64
CA GLU A 224 -15.22 -10.93 -26.61
C GLU A 224 -15.39 -12.46 -26.55
N THR A 225 -14.27 -13.17 -26.40
CA THR A 225 -14.25 -14.65 -26.38
C THR A 225 -14.21 -15.22 -24.96
N GLY A 226 -13.84 -14.43 -23.96
CA GLY A 226 -13.60 -14.86 -22.59
C GLY A 226 -12.31 -15.69 -22.42
N LEU A 227 -11.39 -15.63 -23.39
CA LEU A 227 -10.11 -16.35 -23.32
C LEU A 227 -9.09 -15.56 -22.52
N PHE A 228 -8.37 -16.27 -21.66
CA PHE A 228 -7.30 -15.72 -20.85
C PHE A 228 -5.95 -15.99 -21.50
N GLY A 229 -5.08 -14.98 -21.49
CA GLY A 229 -3.67 -15.16 -21.78
C GLY A 229 -2.93 -15.86 -20.62
N PRO A 230 -1.62 -16.10 -20.78
CA PRO A 230 -0.86 -16.92 -19.82
C PRO A 230 -0.85 -16.39 -18.40
N THR A 231 -0.68 -15.07 -18.23
CA THR A 231 -0.59 -14.43 -16.90
C THR A 231 -1.97 -14.42 -16.20
N ALA A 232 -3.03 -14.06 -16.97
CA ALA A 232 -4.39 -14.11 -16.46
C ALA A 232 -4.82 -15.53 -16.06
N THR A 233 -4.47 -16.52 -16.88
CA THR A 233 -4.69 -17.95 -16.56
C THR A 233 -3.99 -18.34 -15.27
N HIS A 234 -2.72 -17.96 -15.09
CA HIS A 234 -1.96 -18.28 -13.88
C HIS A 234 -2.60 -17.68 -12.63
N ILE A 235 -3.02 -16.42 -12.66
CA ILE A 235 -3.71 -15.75 -11.56
C ILE A 235 -5.02 -16.46 -11.23
N PHE A 236 -5.83 -16.73 -12.25
CA PHE A 236 -7.14 -17.33 -12.08
C PHE A 236 -7.07 -18.76 -11.50
N GLU A 237 -6.22 -19.62 -12.09
CA GLU A 237 -6.08 -21.02 -11.66
C GLU A 237 -5.48 -21.17 -10.27
N ASN A 238 -4.59 -20.26 -9.87
CA ASN A 238 -3.95 -20.29 -8.55
C ASN A 238 -4.65 -19.40 -7.52
N ASN A 239 -5.77 -18.78 -7.90
CA ASN A 239 -6.56 -17.90 -7.04
C ASN A 239 -5.71 -16.82 -6.36
N ILE A 240 -4.84 -16.14 -7.13
CA ILE A 240 -3.95 -15.09 -6.64
C ILE A 240 -4.71 -13.77 -6.54
N PRO A 241 -4.89 -13.19 -5.33
CA PRO A 241 -5.67 -11.97 -5.18
C PRO A 241 -5.03 -10.76 -5.86
N LEU A 242 -5.88 -9.96 -6.52
CA LEU A 242 -5.55 -8.64 -7.03
C LEU A 242 -6.11 -7.60 -6.07
N GLU A 243 -5.26 -6.73 -5.54
CA GLU A 243 -5.63 -5.69 -4.57
C GLU A 243 -6.02 -4.41 -5.35
N ILE A 244 -7.23 -4.36 -5.89
CA ILE A 244 -7.68 -3.29 -6.77
C ILE A 244 -7.99 -2.02 -5.97
N CYS A 245 -7.37 -0.89 -6.36
CA CYS A 245 -7.55 0.43 -5.77
C CYS A 245 -8.20 1.37 -6.79
N ILE A 246 -9.54 1.34 -6.89
CA ILE A 246 -10.28 2.01 -7.96
C ILE A 246 -10.03 3.53 -7.94
N SER A 247 -10.18 4.16 -6.78
CA SER A 247 -9.99 5.62 -6.64
C SER A 247 -8.57 6.05 -6.99
N SER A 248 -7.55 5.30 -6.55
CA SER A 248 -6.16 5.54 -6.90
C SER A 248 -5.95 5.46 -8.42
N ASN A 249 -6.52 4.45 -9.08
CA ASN A 249 -6.39 4.28 -10.53
C ASN A 249 -7.04 5.43 -11.33
N ILE A 250 -8.06 6.08 -10.78
CA ILE A 250 -8.65 7.30 -11.36
C ILE A 250 -7.76 8.51 -11.08
N HIS A 251 -7.32 8.70 -9.82
CA HIS A 251 -6.51 9.86 -9.43
C HIS A 251 -5.13 9.88 -10.10
N THR A 252 -4.57 8.73 -10.41
CA THR A 252 -3.32 8.62 -11.19
C THR A 252 -3.53 8.71 -12.70
N ASN A 253 -4.75 9.05 -13.16
CA ASN A 253 -5.14 9.16 -14.58
C ASN A 253 -4.95 7.86 -15.38
N MET A 254 -4.92 6.71 -14.74
CA MET A 254 -4.89 5.43 -15.43
C MET A 254 -6.21 5.18 -16.17
N TYR A 255 -7.32 5.53 -15.54
CA TYR A 255 -8.66 5.54 -16.14
C TYR A 255 -9.28 6.92 -15.95
N SER A 256 -10.04 7.37 -16.95
CA SER A 256 -10.62 8.73 -16.94
C SER A 256 -11.88 8.85 -16.08
N ASP A 257 -12.55 7.73 -15.81
CA ASP A 257 -13.83 7.70 -15.08
C ASP A 257 -14.02 6.30 -14.46
N TYR A 258 -14.75 6.22 -13.35
CA TYR A 258 -15.12 4.97 -12.69
C TYR A 258 -15.83 3.96 -13.62
N LYS A 259 -16.61 4.45 -14.59
CA LYS A 259 -17.29 3.60 -15.57
C LYS A 259 -16.34 2.91 -16.57
N ASP A 260 -15.15 3.50 -16.78
CA ASP A 260 -14.13 2.98 -17.70
C ASP A 260 -13.19 1.99 -17.00
N HIS A 261 -13.31 1.87 -15.66
CA HIS A 261 -12.48 0.99 -14.86
C HIS A 261 -12.92 -0.48 -15.02
N PRO A 262 -11.97 -1.43 -15.27
CA PRO A 262 -12.30 -2.81 -15.62
C PRO A 262 -12.74 -3.69 -14.45
N ILE A 263 -12.93 -3.13 -13.25
CA ILE A 263 -13.30 -3.91 -12.05
C ILE A 263 -14.55 -4.76 -12.26
N LYS A 264 -15.54 -4.22 -12.98
CA LYS A 264 -16.77 -4.95 -13.28
C LYS A 264 -16.48 -6.21 -14.11
N ASP A 265 -15.65 -6.08 -15.14
CA ASP A 265 -15.31 -7.20 -16.01
C ASP A 265 -14.53 -8.28 -15.25
N LEU A 266 -13.58 -7.85 -14.39
CA LEU A 266 -12.83 -8.78 -13.53
C LEU A 266 -13.74 -9.55 -12.56
N ILE A 267 -14.74 -8.88 -11.96
CA ILE A 267 -15.72 -9.52 -11.09
C ILE A 267 -16.62 -10.48 -11.89
N ASP A 268 -17.13 -10.05 -13.03
CA ASP A 268 -18.01 -10.87 -13.88
C ASP A 268 -17.29 -12.14 -14.38
N LEU A 269 -15.97 -12.06 -14.58
CA LEU A 269 -15.10 -13.18 -14.94
C LEU A 269 -14.66 -14.02 -13.72
N ASN A 270 -15.08 -13.68 -12.50
CA ASN A 270 -14.73 -14.32 -11.24
C ASN A 270 -13.23 -14.28 -10.92
N PHE A 271 -12.53 -13.24 -11.31
CA PHE A 271 -11.16 -13.03 -10.84
C PHE A 271 -11.12 -12.81 -9.32
N PRO A 272 -10.06 -13.28 -8.64
CA PRO A 272 -9.88 -13.10 -7.21
C PRO A 272 -9.47 -11.65 -6.90
N VAL A 273 -10.45 -10.74 -6.83
CA VAL A 273 -10.21 -9.31 -6.57
C VAL A 273 -10.60 -8.93 -5.15
N THR A 274 -9.87 -8.01 -4.55
CA THR A 274 -10.28 -7.21 -3.39
C THR A 274 -10.44 -5.76 -3.83
N ILE A 275 -11.39 -5.04 -3.23
CA ILE A 275 -11.60 -3.61 -3.46
C ILE A 275 -11.11 -2.88 -2.22
N ASN A 276 -10.17 -1.95 -2.42
CA ASN A 276 -9.46 -1.26 -1.36
C ASN A 276 -9.60 0.25 -1.54
#